data_d0815002358cb8d6bf7e3d5d51d57a90
#
_entry.id   d0815002358cb8d6bf7e3d5d51d57a90
#
_cell.length_a   1.000
_cell.length_b   1.000
_cell.length_c   1.000
_cell.angle_alpha   90.00
_cell.angle_beta   90.00
_cell.angle_gamma   90.00
#
_symmetry.space_group_name_H-M   'P 1'
#
loop_
_entity.id
_entity.type
_entity.pdbx_description
1 polymer ?
#
loop_
_entity_poly.entity_id
_entity_poly.type
_entity_poly.pdbx_seq_one_letter_code
_entity_poly.pdbx_strand_id
1 'polypeptide(L)'
;MHWADYTAQRLIGRGGRQVSASGITPSGDFHIGHLREILSAEMIHRACIDAGIESKYIFIVDSMDPLRRVYDFLSPEYKRYIGHPLAYIPAPDPDGKPGEGGGTYAEHFLDPFLKALREIGVNPEVVMNHETYESGSFAEFIDSAITKKGEIGGIIQDIAGRDLDEEWFPYNPIGSDGSMDGVIVTGYEKPFVHWKDSHGIEGKSDIRKAEGKMPWRIDWAARWAIHGITCEPAGKDHGAAGGSYDTGIPICRLLGGDPPDKIVYEWIQLKGMGPMSSSSGLTVGPMEALSLVPPEILRYVIARSKINRHIEFDTGGALFRTADEYERLVSNPTQVDEGMTKRQLVAAQTQVGAIRLSQVEPGSDPRESIGGVSFSHLSMLAQIKSSDEDVWESLNRSGHIQGEPSNSLVVRLARMRNWIGGAHFPIEAKI
;
A
#
# COMPACT_ATOMS: atom_id res chain seq x y z
N MET A 1 -8.65 18.19 -14.18
CA MET A 1 -8.67 17.84 -12.75
C MET A 1 -7.86 16.58 -12.54
N HIS A 2 -7.06 16.54 -11.47
CA HIS A 2 -6.32 15.35 -11.07
C HIS A 2 -7.28 14.24 -10.64
N TRP A 3 -6.90 12.96 -10.82
CA TRP A 3 -7.79 11.83 -10.53
C TRP A 3 -8.19 11.74 -9.05
N ALA A 4 -7.30 12.11 -8.12
CA ALA A 4 -7.62 12.14 -6.70
C ALA A 4 -8.64 13.23 -6.36
N ASP A 5 -8.51 14.44 -6.96
CA ASP A 5 -9.48 15.52 -6.79
C ASP A 5 -10.85 15.15 -7.37
N TYR A 6 -10.85 14.48 -8.51
CA TYR A 6 -12.10 13.98 -9.11
C TYR A 6 -12.79 12.96 -8.19
N THR A 7 -11.98 12.07 -7.58
CA THR A 7 -12.51 11.11 -6.60
C THR A 7 -13.06 11.82 -5.37
N ALA A 8 -12.32 12.78 -4.80
CA ALA A 8 -12.78 13.55 -3.65
C ALA A 8 -14.12 14.26 -3.95
N GLN A 9 -14.28 14.85 -5.14
CA GLN A 9 -15.56 15.46 -5.54
C GLN A 9 -16.72 14.45 -5.60
N ARG A 10 -16.47 13.22 -6.04
CA ARG A 10 -17.51 12.17 -6.01
C ARG A 10 -17.90 11.83 -4.58
N LEU A 11 -16.93 11.76 -3.68
CA LEU A 11 -17.14 11.44 -2.27
C LEU A 11 -17.95 12.52 -1.53
N ILE A 12 -17.94 13.80 -1.96
CA ILE A 12 -18.82 14.85 -1.43
C ILE A 12 -20.28 14.39 -1.46
N GLY A 13 -20.70 13.71 -2.51
CA GLY A 13 -22.08 13.23 -2.67
C GLY A 13 -22.50 12.18 -1.63
N ARG A 14 -21.56 11.54 -0.94
CA ARG A 14 -21.87 10.59 0.16
C ARG A 14 -22.22 11.33 1.46
N GLY A 15 -21.73 12.55 1.63
CA GLY A 15 -21.88 13.32 2.86
C GLY A 15 -21.03 12.77 4.02
N GLY A 16 -20.98 13.53 5.12
CA GLY A 16 -20.28 13.14 6.33
C GLY A 16 -18.74 13.02 6.17
N ARG A 17 -18.13 12.41 7.17
CA ARG A 17 -16.70 12.11 7.19
C ARG A 17 -16.37 11.01 6.19
N GLN A 18 -15.30 11.21 5.42
CA GLN A 18 -14.81 10.19 4.50
C GLN A 18 -13.68 9.36 5.13
N VAL A 19 -13.69 8.06 4.89
CA VAL A 19 -12.63 7.13 5.33
C VAL A 19 -12.02 6.51 4.09
N SER A 20 -10.79 6.93 3.77
CA SER A 20 -9.98 6.28 2.75
C SER A 20 -9.20 5.13 3.37
N ALA A 21 -9.12 4.00 2.70
CA ALA A 21 -8.43 2.83 3.21
C ALA A 21 -7.49 2.19 2.18
N SER A 22 -6.54 1.43 2.69
CA SER A 22 -5.72 0.46 1.96
C SER A 22 -5.51 -0.78 2.82
N GLY A 23 -5.22 -1.92 2.22
CA GLY A 23 -5.04 -3.17 2.97
C GLY A 23 -3.99 -4.07 2.35
N ILE A 24 -2.99 -4.50 3.12
CA ILE A 24 -1.90 -5.35 2.64
C ILE A 24 -1.58 -6.45 3.65
N THR A 25 -1.36 -7.66 3.13
CA THR A 25 -0.88 -8.81 3.92
C THR A 25 0.65 -8.74 4.08
N PRO A 26 1.19 -8.72 5.32
CA PRO A 26 2.63 -8.69 5.58
C PRO A 26 3.26 -10.09 5.42
N SER A 27 3.16 -10.67 4.22
CA SER A 27 3.62 -12.03 3.93
C SER A 27 5.13 -12.13 3.61
N GLY A 28 5.82 -11.02 3.48
CA GLY A 28 7.24 -10.90 3.18
C GLY A 28 7.60 -9.43 2.96
N ASP A 29 8.82 -9.16 2.49
CA ASP A 29 9.28 -7.79 2.26
C ASP A 29 8.35 -7.01 1.34
N PHE A 30 8.04 -5.80 1.76
CA PHE A 30 7.26 -4.87 0.95
C PHE A 30 8.14 -4.29 -0.16
N HIS A 31 7.55 -4.08 -1.32
CA HIS A 31 8.21 -3.48 -2.47
C HIS A 31 7.48 -2.20 -2.93
N ILE A 32 8.10 -1.43 -3.82
CA ILE A 32 7.53 -0.16 -4.32
C ILE A 32 6.16 -0.33 -4.99
N GLY A 33 5.82 -1.54 -5.45
CA GLY A 33 4.48 -1.85 -5.96
C GLY A 33 3.39 -1.59 -4.93
N HIS A 34 3.63 -1.88 -3.65
CA HIS A 34 2.69 -1.61 -2.56
C HIS A 34 2.47 -0.11 -2.33
N LEU A 35 3.45 0.74 -2.69
CA LEU A 35 3.27 2.20 -2.61
C LEU A 35 2.17 2.71 -3.54
N ARG A 36 1.84 1.96 -4.62
CA ARG A 36 0.75 2.34 -5.52
C ARG A 36 -0.59 2.32 -4.78
N GLU A 37 -0.81 1.30 -3.97
CA GLU A 37 -2.01 1.17 -3.15
C GLU A 37 -2.06 2.25 -2.08
N ILE A 38 -1.02 2.31 -1.25
CA ILE A 38 -0.89 3.27 -0.15
C ILE A 38 -1.07 4.71 -0.63
N LEU A 39 -0.28 5.13 -1.62
CA LEU A 39 -0.32 6.50 -2.12
C LEU A 39 -1.60 6.81 -2.89
N SER A 40 -2.26 5.83 -3.50
CA SER A 40 -3.56 6.06 -4.12
C SER A 40 -4.62 6.43 -3.08
N ALA A 41 -4.70 5.71 -1.97
CA ALA A 41 -5.62 5.99 -0.87
C ALA A 41 -5.27 7.30 -0.15
N GLU A 42 -3.99 7.53 0.12
CA GLU A 42 -3.49 8.72 0.81
C GLU A 42 -3.70 9.99 -0.01
N MET A 43 -3.47 9.96 -1.33
CA MET A 43 -3.71 11.11 -2.21
C MET A 43 -5.20 11.47 -2.30
N ILE A 44 -6.10 10.49 -2.25
CA ILE A 44 -7.54 10.74 -2.17
C ILE A 44 -7.89 11.38 -0.82
N HIS A 45 -7.31 10.87 0.27
CA HIS A 45 -7.47 11.46 1.59
C HIS A 45 -7.02 12.93 1.61
N ARG A 46 -5.83 13.27 1.09
CA ARG A 46 -5.37 14.66 0.97
C ARG A 46 -6.30 15.51 0.11
N ALA A 47 -6.74 14.96 -1.03
CA ALA A 47 -7.67 15.68 -1.91
C ALA A 47 -9.03 15.97 -1.24
N CYS A 48 -9.51 15.08 -0.37
CA CYS A 48 -10.69 15.33 0.46
C CYS A 48 -10.45 16.49 1.43
N ILE A 49 -9.33 16.49 2.15
CA ILE A 49 -8.96 17.59 3.07
C ILE A 49 -8.86 18.92 2.31
N ASP A 50 -8.19 18.95 1.16
CA ASP A 50 -8.03 20.13 0.32
C ASP A 50 -9.39 20.65 -0.20
N ALA A 51 -10.37 19.77 -0.37
CA ALA A 51 -11.75 20.12 -0.73
C ALA A 51 -12.62 20.53 0.48
N GLY A 52 -12.07 20.62 1.68
CA GLY A 52 -12.77 20.95 2.92
C GLY A 52 -13.63 19.82 3.49
N ILE A 53 -13.38 18.59 3.09
CA ILE A 53 -14.09 17.40 3.57
C ILE A 53 -13.33 16.80 4.74
N GLU A 54 -14.02 16.53 5.86
CA GLU A 54 -13.42 15.75 6.94
C GLU A 54 -13.04 14.36 6.41
N SER A 55 -11.78 14.01 6.52
CA SER A 55 -11.26 12.75 6.00
C SER A 55 -10.30 12.09 6.98
N LYS A 56 -10.29 10.75 6.97
CA LYS A 56 -9.38 9.89 7.70
C LYS A 56 -8.74 8.91 6.71
N TYR A 57 -7.49 8.56 6.92
CA TYR A 57 -6.82 7.49 6.18
C TYR A 57 -6.41 6.38 7.13
N ILE A 58 -6.85 5.16 6.84
CA ILE A 58 -6.49 3.95 7.59
C ILE A 58 -5.71 3.00 6.70
N PHE A 59 -4.71 2.34 7.28
CA PHE A 59 -3.98 1.25 6.65
C PHE A 59 -4.24 -0.03 7.41
N ILE A 60 -4.98 -0.96 6.80
CA ILE A 60 -5.32 -2.24 7.40
C ILE A 60 -4.22 -3.25 7.05
N VAL A 61 -3.60 -3.80 8.07
CA VAL A 61 -2.61 -4.85 7.95
C VAL A 61 -3.31 -6.19 8.12
N ASP A 62 -3.28 -7.02 7.07
CA ASP A 62 -3.92 -8.34 7.05
C ASP A 62 -3.14 -9.37 7.87
N SER A 63 -2.87 -9.01 9.13
CA SER A 63 -2.08 -9.78 10.09
C SER A 63 -2.72 -11.09 10.53
N MET A 64 -4.05 -11.23 10.34
CA MET A 64 -4.80 -12.46 10.61
C MET A 64 -4.78 -13.43 9.41
N ASP A 65 -4.21 -13.03 8.27
CA ASP A 65 -4.03 -13.94 7.14
C ASP A 65 -3.04 -15.06 7.50
N PRO A 66 -3.30 -16.30 7.03
CA PRO A 66 -2.42 -17.43 7.32
C PRO A 66 -1.13 -17.41 6.48
N LEU A 67 -0.05 -17.94 7.05
CA LEU A 67 1.12 -18.30 6.27
C LEU A 67 0.72 -19.38 5.26
N ARG A 68 0.80 -19.08 3.96
CA ARG A 68 0.29 -19.98 2.90
C ARG A 68 1.30 -21.02 2.46
N ARG A 69 2.60 -20.71 2.59
CA ARG A 69 3.72 -21.59 2.20
C ARG A 69 5.00 -21.11 2.85
N VAL A 70 6.01 -21.96 2.85
CA VAL A 70 7.38 -21.54 3.16
C VAL A 70 7.93 -20.79 1.94
N TYR A 71 8.23 -19.51 2.11
CA TYR A 71 8.84 -18.68 1.07
C TYR A 71 10.34 -18.94 1.00
N ASP A 72 10.99 -18.57 -0.13
CA ASP A 72 12.41 -18.88 -0.39
C ASP A 72 13.38 -18.23 0.62
N PHE A 73 12.97 -17.14 1.26
CA PHE A 73 13.72 -16.47 2.32
C PHE A 73 13.53 -17.07 3.72
N LEU A 74 12.64 -18.06 3.86
CA LEU A 74 12.36 -18.73 5.13
C LEU A 74 13.03 -20.10 5.18
N SER A 75 13.48 -20.49 6.37
CA SER A 75 13.96 -21.85 6.59
C SER A 75 12.82 -22.88 6.51
N PRO A 76 13.12 -24.16 6.19
CA PRO A 76 12.12 -25.22 6.17
C PRO A 76 11.37 -25.43 7.50
N GLU A 77 11.89 -24.90 8.59
CA GLU A 77 11.26 -24.97 9.92
C GLU A 77 9.92 -24.24 9.99
N TYR A 78 9.70 -23.24 9.10
CA TYR A 78 8.41 -22.56 8.98
C TYR A 78 7.28 -23.46 8.43
N LYS A 79 7.58 -24.65 7.93
CA LYS A 79 6.56 -25.59 7.48
C LYS A 79 5.52 -25.90 8.56
N ARG A 80 5.92 -25.91 9.84
CA ARG A 80 5.02 -26.14 10.98
C ARG A 80 4.01 -25.00 11.21
N TYR A 81 4.25 -23.84 10.63
CA TYR A 81 3.38 -22.66 10.76
C TYR A 81 2.48 -22.40 9.54
N ILE A 82 2.52 -23.29 8.54
CA ILE A 82 1.57 -23.16 7.42
C ILE A 82 0.13 -23.23 7.97
N GLY A 83 -0.73 -22.30 7.51
CA GLY A 83 -2.10 -22.17 7.99
C GLY A 83 -2.26 -21.33 9.28
N HIS A 84 -1.17 -20.97 9.95
CA HIS A 84 -1.22 -20.13 11.16
C HIS A 84 -1.30 -18.64 10.78
N PRO A 85 -2.08 -17.81 11.52
CA PRO A 85 -2.10 -16.36 11.32
C PRO A 85 -0.72 -15.74 11.49
N LEU A 86 -0.37 -14.80 10.60
CA LEU A 86 0.94 -14.12 10.61
C LEU A 86 1.21 -13.36 11.91
N ALA A 87 0.17 -12.90 12.60
CA ALA A 87 0.28 -12.23 13.89
C ALA A 87 0.69 -13.17 15.05
N TYR A 88 0.54 -14.49 14.88
CA TYR A 88 0.74 -15.46 15.96
C TYR A 88 1.95 -16.39 15.73
N ILE A 89 2.69 -16.17 14.67
CA ILE A 89 3.93 -16.91 14.41
C ILE A 89 5.16 -16.03 14.66
N PRO A 90 6.30 -16.64 15.08
CA PRO A 90 7.50 -15.88 15.38
C PRO A 90 8.08 -15.20 14.15
N ALA A 91 8.74 -14.07 14.35
CA ALA A 91 9.54 -13.40 13.32
C ALA A 91 10.71 -14.29 12.85
N PRO A 92 11.11 -14.21 11.56
CA PRO A 92 12.33 -14.86 11.11
C PRO A 92 13.58 -14.17 11.69
N ASP A 93 14.58 -14.96 12.05
CA ASP A 93 15.92 -14.48 12.33
C ASP A 93 16.69 -14.17 11.01
N PRO A 94 17.92 -13.66 11.06
CA PRO A 94 18.72 -13.39 9.85
C PRO A 94 18.99 -14.61 8.96
N ASP A 95 18.90 -15.83 9.50
CA ASP A 95 19.04 -17.10 8.74
C ASP A 95 17.67 -17.58 8.21
N GLY A 96 16.60 -16.82 8.40
CA GLY A 96 15.24 -17.17 8.01
C GLY A 96 14.57 -18.20 8.91
N LYS A 97 15.12 -18.51 10.10
CA LYS A 97 14.55 -19.47 11.06
C LYS A 97 13.56 -18.76 11.98
N PRO A 98 12.56 -19.50 12.53
CA PRO A 98 11.70 -18.95 13.56
C PRO A 98 12.51 -18.48 14.76
N GLY A 99 12.55 -17.15 15.00
CA GLY A 99 13.35 -16.55 16.08
C GLY A 99 12.70 -16.74 17.46
N GLU A 100 13.53 -16.90 18.48
CA GLU A 100 13.09 -16.91 19.88
C GLU A 100 13.08 -15.49 20.43
N GLY A 101 11.89 -14.93 20.71
CA GLY A 101 11.73 -13.68 21.48
C GLY A 101 11.84 -12.36 20.70
N GLY A 102 11.70 -12.37 19.37
CA GLY A 102 11.89 -11.20 18.50
C GLY A 102 10.64 -10.61 17.84
N GLY A 103 9.45 -10.65 18.44
CA GLY A 103 8.22 -10.13 17.83
C GLY A 103 7.53 -11.14 16.91
N THR A 104 6.50 -10.69 16.21
CA THR A 104 5.70 -11.52 15.30
C THR A 104 6.18 -11.41 13.86
N TYR A 105 5.85 -12.40 13.05
CA TYR A 105 6.10 -12.39 11.61
C TYR A 105 5.50 -11.14 10.95
N ALA A 106 4.27 -10.81 11.31
CA ALA A 106 3.58 -9.66 10.74
C ALA A 106 4.30 -8.34 11.03
N GLU A 107 4.72 -8.13 12.28
CA GLU A 107 5.45 -6.92 12.70
C GLU A 107 6.83 -6.82 12.03
N HIS A 108 7.54 -7.95 11.90
CA HIS A 108 8.87 -8.00 11.29
C HIS A 108 8.90 -7.40 9.88
N PHE A 109 7.92 -7.76 9.04
CA PHE A 109 7.85 -7.23 7.68
C PHE A 109 7.17 -5.85 7.61
N LEU A 110 6.27 -5.55 8.55
CA LEU A 110 5.55 -4.29 8.57
C LEU A 110 6.44 -3.11 9.01
N ASP A 111 7.25 -3.25 10.04
CA ASP A 111 7.99 -2.15 10.66
C ASP A 111 8.92 -1.39 9.70
N PRO A 112 9.71 -2.05 8.83
CA PRO A 112 10.51 -1.36 7.82
C PRO A 112 9.64 -0.58 6.82
N PHE A 113 8.47 -1.10 6.49
CA PHE A 113 7.54 -0.44 5.58
C PHE A 113 6.93 0.81 6.21
N LEU A 114 6.48 0.74 7.46
CA LEU A 114 5.98 1.91 8.19
C LEU A 114 7.04 3.01 8.32
N LYS A 115 8.32 2.63 8.49
CA LYS A 115 9.42 3.58 8.48
C LYS A 115 9.55 4.28 7.13
N ALA A 116 9.49 3.53 6.04
CA ALA A 116 9.52 4.10 4.69
C ALA A 116 8.31 5.01 4.43
N LEU A 117 7.11 4.64 4.89
CA LEU A 117 5.91 5.46 4.76
C LEU A 117 6.08 6.82 5.45
N ARG A 118 6.65 6.85 6.66
CA ARG A 118 6.94 8.12 7.36
C ARG A 118 7.90 9.01 6.57
N GLU A 119 8.94 8.44 5.97
CA GLU A 119 9.89 9.20 5.13
C GLU A 119 9.23 9.74 3.85
N ILE A 120 8.23 9.06 3.34
CA ILE A 120 7.44 9.50 2.17
C ILE A 120 6.35 10.52 2.56
N GLY A 121 6.17 10.79 3.85
CA GLY A 121 5.14 11.69 4.37
C GLY A 121 3.75 11.05 4.41
N VAL A 122 3.67 9.75 4.63
CA VAL A 122 2.43 8.99 4.78
C VAL A 122 2.30 8.51 6.22
N ASN A 123 1.29 9.00 6.93
CA ASN A 123 1.05 8.70 8.34
C ASN A 123 -0.40 8.20 8.51
N PRO A 124 -0.71 6.95 8.14
CA PRO A 124 -2.05 6.39 8.31
C PRO A 124 -2.32 6.05 9.77
N GLU A 125 -3.58 5.93 10.14
CA GLU A 125 -3.94 5.12 11.29
C GLU A 125 -3.77 3.64 10.91
N VAL A 126 -2.83 2.97 11.54
CA VAL A 126 -2.56 1.55 11.28
C VAL A 126 -3.54 0.69 12.08
N VAL A 127 -4.20 -0.23 11.40
CA VAL A 127 -5.15 -1.17 11.99
C VAL A 127 -4.63 -2.58 11.76
N MET A 128 -4.22 -3.25 12.83
CA MET A 128 -3.85 -4.67 12.79
C MET A 128 -5.13 -5.52 12.77
N ASN A 129 -5.36 -6.28 11.70
CA ASN A 129 -6.63 -6.99 11.54
C ASN A 129 -6.88 -8.04 12.64
N HIS A 130 -5.83 -8.67 13.18
CA HIS A 130 -5.98 -9.60 14.31
C HIS A 130 -6.53 -8.90 15.56
N GLU A 131 -6.14 -7.66 15.85
CA GLU A 131 -6.67 -6.88 16.98
C GLU A 131 -8.17 -6.56 16.80
N THR A 132 -8.63 -6.38 15.55
CA THR A 132 -10.05 -6.20 15.24
C THR A 132 -10.84 -7.46 15.53
N TYR A 133 -10.26 -8.66 15.31
CA TYR A 133 -10.85 -9.93 15.72
C TYR A 133 -10.82 -10.09 17.25
N GLU A 134 -9.70 -9.82 17.90
CA GLU A 134 -9.52 -9.93 19.36
C GLU A 134 -10.48 -9.01 20.13
N SER A 135 -10.75 -7.83 19.62
CA SER A 135 -11.72 -6.89 20.20
C SER A 135 -13.18 -7.35 20.11
N GLY A 136 -13.45 -8.40 19.31
CA GLY A 136 -14.81 -8.88 19.04
C GLY A 136 -15.58 -8.02 18.03
N SER A 137 -14.97 -7.05 17.38
CA SER A 137 -15.64 -6.16 16.40
C SER A 137 -16.21 -6.92 15.20
N PHE A 138 -15.66 -8.08 14.88
CA PHE A 138 -16.17 -8.95 13.82
C PHE A 138 -17.37 -9.84 14.25
N ALA A 139 -17.66 -9.99 15.55
CA ALA A 139 -18.59 -11.02 16.06
C ALA A 139 -19.95 -11.01 15.40
N GLU A 140 -20.62 -9.85 15.33
CA GLU A 140 -21.95 -9.74 14.71
C GLU A 140 -21.91 -9.92 13.20
N PHE A 141 -20.79 -9.57 12.54
CA PHE A 141 -20.59 -9.80 11.11
C PHE A 141 -20.36 -11.28 10.81
N ILE A 142 -19.63 -11.99 11.67
CA ILE A 142 -19.44 -13.45 11.57
C ILE A 142 -20.79 -14.16 11.77
N ASP A 143 -21.55 -13.82 12.81
CA ASP A 143 -22.89 -14.37 13.04
C ASP A 143 -23.81 -14.14 11.85
N SER A 144 -23.85 -12.91 11.33
CA SER A 144 -24.62 -12.56 10.12
C SER A 144 -24.16 -13.35 8.90
N ALA A 145 -22.86 -13.51 8.69
CA ALA A 145 -22.31 -14.26 7.57
C ALA A 145 -22.68 -15.75 7.66
N ILE A 146 -22.61 -16.34 8.85
CA ILE A 146 -22.99 -17.74 9.08
C ILE A 146 -24.49 -17.93 8.83
N THR A 147 -25.33 -17.05 9.38
CA THR A 147 -26.77 -17.09 9.18
C THR A 147 -27.18 -16.96 7.71
N LYS A 148 -26.46 -16.14 6.95
CA LYS A 148 -26.68 -15.86 5.53
C LYS A 148 -25.73 -16.65 4.59
N LYS A 149 -25.19 -17.78 5.06
CA LYS A 149 -24.23 -18.60 4.32
C LYS A 149 -24.69 -18.88 2.89
N GLY A 150 -25.94 -19.25 2.69
CA GLY A 150 -26.49 -19.57 1.37
C GLY A 150 -26.53 -18.37 0.42
N GLU A 151 -26.91 -17.18 0.94
CA GLU A 151 -26.95 -15.95 0.14
C GLU A 151 -25.54 -15.50 -0.25
N ILE A 152 -24.58 -15.53 0.66
CA ILE A 152 -23.18 -15.20 0.40
C ILE A 152 -22.56 -16.19 -0.59
N GLY A 153 -22.84 -17.48 -0.42
CA GLY A 153 -22.40 -18.52 -1.37
C GLY A 153 -22.92 -18.25 -2.77
N GLY A 154 -24.21 -17.93 -2.92
CA GLY A 154 -24.81 -17.56 -4.19
C GLY A 154 -24.14 -16.34 -4.84
N ILE A 155 -23.87 -15.28 -4.06
CA ILE A 155 -23.15 -14.09 -4.56
C ILE A 155 -21.77 -14.47 -5.09
N ILE A 156 -21.04 -15.32 -4.37
CA ILE A 156 -19.68 -15.73 -4.78
C ILE A 156 -19.73 -16.57 -6.06
N GLN A 157 -20.67 -17.52 -6.16
CA GLN A 157 -20.84 -18.38 -7.33
C GLN A 157 -21.28 -17.56 -8.56
N ASP A 158 -22.30 -16.72 -8.42
CA ASP A 158 -22.88 -15.96 -9.53
C ASP A 158 -21.92 -14.92 -10.09
N ILE A 159 -21.19 -14.21 -9.22
CA ILE A 159 -20.32 -13.10 -9.63
C ILE A 159 -18.91 -13.57 -9.98
N ALA A 160 -18.31 -14.43 -9.15
CA ALA A 160 -16.94 -14.88 -9.34
C ALA A 160 -16.81 -16.15 -10.17
N GLY A 161 -17.94 -16.81 -10.52
CA GLY A 161 -17.95 -18.06 -11.27
C GLY A 161 -17.19 -19.19 -10.57
N ARG A 162 -17.19 -19.19 -9.23
CA ARG A 162 -16.47 -20.18 -8.41
C ARG A 162 -17.45 -21.13 -7.76
N ASP A 163 -17.30 -22.41 -8.06
CA ASP A 163 -17.96 -23.43 -7.27
C ASP A 163 -17.37 -23.44 -5.84
N LEU A 164 -18.25 -23.52 -4.87
CA LEU A 164 -17.88 -23.65 -3.46
C LEU A 164 -17.95 -25.14 -3.07
N ASP A 165 -16.96 -25.57 -2.31
CA ASP A 165 -16.92 -26.93 -1.78
C ASP A 165 -18.12 -27.16 -0.84
N GLU A 166 -18.59 -28.41 -0.70
CA GLU A 166 -19.69 -28.77 0.21
C GLU A 166 -19.39 -28.36 1.66
N GLU A 167 -18.11 -28.43 2.04
CA GLU A 167 -17.63 -28.06 3.38
C GLU A 167 -17.41 -26.56 3.54
N TRP A 168 -17.58 -25.75 2.47
CA TRP A 168 -17.36 -24.32 2.56
C TRP A 168 -18.20 -23.67 3.66
N PHE A 169 -17.53 -22.87 4.47
CA PHE A 169 -18.14 -22.13 5.57
C PHE A 169 -17.62 -20.70 5.62
N PRO A 170 -18.42 -19.70 6.00
CA PRO A 170 -18.01 -18.29 6.02
C PRO A 170 -17.13 -17.91 7.21
N TYR A 171 -16.56 -18.89 7.90
CA TYR A 171 -15.61 -18.73 8.99
C TYR A 171 -14.67 -19.93 9.03
N ASN A 172 -13.36 -19.67 9.11
CA ASN A 172 -12.30 -20.65 9.21
C ASN A 172 -11.78 -20.68 10.65
N PRO A 173 -12.14 -21.68 11.46
CA PRO A 173 -11.64 -21.82 12.82
C PRO A 173 -10.13 -22.10 12.85
N ILE A 174 -9.48 -21.71 13.93
CA ILE A 174 -8.12 -22.15 14.24
C ILE A 174 -8.20 -23.47 14.97
N GLY A 175 -7.53 -24.52 14.47
CA GLY A 175 -7.48 -25.85 15.04
C GLY A 175 -6.60 -25.95 16.27
N SER A 176 -6.49 -27.16 16.81
CA SER A 176 -5.74 -27.45 18.04
C SER A 176 -4.23 -27.18 17.94
N ASP A 177 -3.69 -27.21 16.74
CA ASP A 177 -2.28 -26.94 16.45
C ASP A 177 -1.98 -25.47 16.12
N GLY A 178 -3.02 -24.61 16.07
CA GLY A 178 -2.91 -23.19 15.71
C GLY A 178 -3.08 -22.90 14.22
N SER A 179 -3.28 -23.92 13.37
CA SER A 179 -3.52 -23.78 11.93
C SER A 179 -5.03 -23.68 11.62
N MET A 180 -5.36 -22.93 10.57
CA MET A 180 -6.71 -22.95 9.98
C MET A 180 -6.86 -23.98 8.87
N ASP A 181 -5.74 -24.58 8.41
CA ASP A 181 -5.75 -25.55 7.31
C ASP A 181 -6.27 -26.91 7.79
N GLY A 182 -7.19 -27.51 7.02
CA GLY A 182 -7.75 -28.82 7.33
C GLY A 182 -8.73 -28.83 8.51
N VAL A 183 -9.22 -27.67 8.94
CA VAL A 183 -10.25 -27.56 9.98
C VAL A 183 -11.62 -27.50 9.32
N ILE A 184 -12.49 -28.43 9.67
CA ILE A 184 -13.85 -28.53 9.13
C ILE A 184 -14.86 -28.12 10.20
N VAL A 185 -15.79 -27.23 9.83
CA VAL A 185 -16.87 -26.81 10.71
C VAL A 185 -17.92 -27.91 10.77
N THR A 186 -18.26 -28.33 11.98
CA THR A 186 -19.27 -29.38 12.26
C THR A 186 -20.59 -28.81 12.75
N GLY A 187 -20.62 -27.55 13.21
CA GLY A 187 -21.86 -26.92 13.70
C GLY A 187 -21.64 -25.49 14.16
N TYR A 188 -22.73 -24.78 14.36
CA TYR A 188 -22.74 -23.42 14.92
C TYR A 188 -23.86 -23.26 15.94
N GLU A 189 -23.52 -22.81 17.14
CA GLU A 189 -24.42 -22.37 18.19
C GLU A 189 -23.87 -21.08 18.80
N LYS A 190 -24.48 -19.94 18.48
CA LYS A 190 -24.00 -18.61 18.89
C LYS A 190 -23.60 -18.56 20.36
N PRO A 191 -22.38 -18.17 20.74
CA PRO A 191 -21.33 -17.61 19.87
C PRO A 191 -20.26 -18.62 19.42
N PHE A 192 -20.53 -19.92 19.44
CA PHE A 192 -19.55 -20.97 19.24
C PHE A 192 -19.69 -21.65 17.88
N VAL A 193 -18.59 -21.69 17.12
CA VAL A 193 -18.40 -22.52 15.92
C VAL A 193 -17.73 -23.81 16.34
N HIS A 194 -18.42 -24.95 16.18
CA HIS A 194 -17.87 -26.27 16.46
C HIS A 194 -17.09 -26.77 15.25
N TRP A 195 -15.95 -27.42 15.49
CA TRP A 195 -15.07 -27.87 14.42
C TRP A 195 -14.36 -29.16 14.77
N LYS A 196 -13.80 -29.79 13.74
CA LYS A 196 -12.90 -30.92 13.81
C LYS A 196 -11.68 -30.64 12.94
N ASP A 197 -10.47 -30.82 13.48
CA ASP A 197 -9.24 -30.62 12.75
C ASP A 197 -8.73 -31.88 12.04
N SER A 198 -7.63 -31.71 11.25
CA SER A 198 -6.99 -32.81 10.53
C SER A 198 -6.41 -33.92 11.42
N HIS A 199 -6.21 -33.64 12.70
CA HIS A 199 -5.75 -34.60 13.70
C HIS A 199 -6.92 -35.38 14.35
N GLY A 200 -8.16 -35.07 13.96
CA GLY A 200 -9.36 -35.67 14.50
C GLY A 200 -9.81 -35.08 15.84
N ILE A 201 -9.16 -34.01 16.29
CA ILE A 201 -9.54 -33.30 17.53
C ILE A 201 -10.77 -32.44 17.26
N GLU A 202 -11.74 -32.51 18.15
CA GLU A 202 -12.94 -31.70 18.11
C GLU A 202 -12.81 -30.53 19.08
N GLY A 203 -13.28 -29.36 18.66
CA GLY A 203 -13.21 -28.13 19.45
C GLY A 203 -14.29 -27.14 19.10
N LYS A 204 -14.21 -25.98 19.71
CA LYS A 204 -15.10 -24.86 19.42
C LYS A 204 -14.33 -23.54 19.46
N SER A 205 -14.69 -22.62 18.57
CA SER A 205 -14.17 -21.26 18.50
C SER A 205 -15.25 -20.25 18.89
N ASP A 206 -14.89 -19.31 19.75
CA ASP A 206 -15.76 -18.20 20.13
C ASP A 206 -15.57 -17.05 19.09
N ILE A 207 -16.62 -16.74 18.34
CA ILE A 207 -16.59 -15.70 17.29
C ILE A 207 -16.33 -14.29 17.82
N ARG A 208 -16.37 -14.08 19.13
CA ARG A 208 -16.05 -12.81 19.80
C ARG A 208 -14.55 -12.65 20.08
N LYS A 209 -13.75 -13.63 19.67
CA LYS A 209 -12.31 -13.70 19.85
C LYS A 209 -11.64 -14.03 18.54
N ALA A 210 -10.34 -13.84 18.50
CA ALA A 210 -9.51 -14.20 17.33
C ALA A 210 -9.22 -15.72 17.26
N GLU A 211 -10.25 -16.56 17.46
CA GLU A 211 -10.15 -18.01 17.40
C GLU A 211 -10.47 -18.57 16.00
N GLY A 212 -10.45 -17.71 15.00
CA GLY A 212 -10.67 -17.99 13.59
C GLY A 212 -10.84 -16.72 12.79
N LYS A 213 -11.07 -16.86 11.49
CA LYS A 213 -11.15 -15.75 10.53
C LYS A 213 -12.21 -16.03 9.46
N MET A 214 -12.91 -15.00 9.01
CA MET A 214 -13.73 -15.11 7.80
C MET A 214 -12.87 -15.29 6.55
N PRO A 215 -13.32 -16.06 5.54
CA PRO A 215 -12.70 -16.08 4.22
C PRO A 215 -12.51 -14.66 3.67
N TRP A 216 -11.40 -14.42 2.99
CA TRP A 216 -10.95 -13.08 2.59
C TRP A 216 -12.02 -12.20 1.93
N ARG A 217 -12.85 -12.75 1.02
CA ARG A 217 -13.90 -11.98 0.35
C ARG A 217 -15.00 -11.47 1.29
N ILE A 218 -15.25 -12.18 2.38
CA ILE A 218 -16.25 -11.81 3.39
C ILE A 218 -15.61 -10.86 4.41
N ASP A 219 -14.41 -11.20 4.86
CA ASP A 219 -13.61 -10.39 5.77
C ASP A 219 -13.45 -8.96 5.24
N TRP A 220 -13.04 -8.80 3.98
CA TRP A 220 -12.87 -7.50 3.34
C TRP A 220 -14.17 -6.69 3.31
N ALA A 221 -15.26 -7.32 2.93
CA ALA A 221 -16.60 -6.69 2.92
C ALA A 221 -17.06 -6.27 4.33
N ALA A 222 -16.79 -7.08 5.36
CA ALA A 222 -17.10 -6.75 6.74
C ALA A 222 -16.26 -5.59 7.28
N ARG A 223 -14.97 -5.52 6.92
CA ARG A 223 -14.09 -4.40 7.27
C ARG A 223 -14.60 -3.06 6.75
N TRP A 224 -15.17 -3.03 5.56
CA TRP A 224 -15.80 -1.82 5.04
C TRP A 224 -16.89 -1.28 5.97
N ALA A 225 -17.73 -2.18 6.51
CA ALA A 225 -18.78 -1.82 7.44
C ALA A 225 -18.21 -1.44 8.82
N ILE A 226 -17.29 -2.24 9.38
CA ILE A 226 -16.70 -2.04 10.71
C ILE A 226 -16.01 -0.68 10.81
N HIS A 227 -15.20 -0.34 9.81
CA HIS A 227 -14.41 0.89 9.83
C HIS A 227 -15.06 2.08 9.11
N GLY A 228 -16.27 1.88 8.55
CA GLY A 228 -16.99 2.92 7.81
C GLY A 228 -16.23 3.40 6.58
N ILE A 229 -15.57 2.48 5.86
CA ILE A 229 -14.73 2.80 4.71
C ILE A 229 -15.61 3.30 3.56
N THR A 230 -15.32 4.51 3.07
CA THR A 230 -16.06 5.14 1.98
C THR A 230 -15.33 5.08 0.65
N CYS A 231 -14.01 4.83 0.68
CA CYS A 231 -13.15 4.74 -0.49
C CYS A 231 -11.98 3.80 -0.20
N GLU A 232 -11.81 2.76 -1.02
CA GLU A 232 -10.65 1.86 -0.96
C GLU A 232 -10.19 1.56 -2.38
N PRO A 233 -9.13 2.21 -2.87
CA PRO A 233 -8.53 1.84 -4.16
C PRO A 233 -8.02 0.40 -4.13
N ALA A 234 -8.31 -0.35 -5.18
CA ALA A 234 -7.89 -1.75 -5.30
C ALA A 234 -7.14 -1.99 -6.60
N GLY A 235 -6.18 -2.91 -6.59
CA GLY A 235 -5.49 -3.37 -7.76
C GLY A 235 -6.44 -3.99 -8.79
N LYS A 236 -6.06 -3.98 -10.06
CA LYS A 236 -6.88 -4.51 -11.14
C LYS A 236 -7.26 -5.99 -10.98
N ASP A 237 -6.47 -6.76 -10.27
CA ASP A 237 -6.74 -8.15 -9.92
C ASP A 237 -7.98 -8.31 -9.02
N HIS A 238 -8.20 -7.36 -8.12
CA HIS A 238 -9.39 -7.30 -7.27
C HIS A 238 -10.54 -6.52 -7.91
N GLY A 239 -10.20 -5.51 -8.72
CA GLY A 239 -11.16 -4.61 -9.35
C GLY A 239 -11.69 -5.07 -10.71
N ALA A 240 -11.16 -6.15 -11.31
CA ALA A 240 -11.67 -6.70 -12.56
C ALA A 240 -13.09 -7.24 -12.40
N ALA A 241 -13.79 -7.40 -13.53
CA ALA A 241 -15.12 -8.00 -13.56
C ALA A 241 -15.10 -9.40 -12.94
N GLY A 242 -16.00 -9.68 -12.00
CA GLY A 242 -16.03 -10.93 -11.24
C GLY A 242 -14.94 -11.01 -10.14
N GLY A 243 -14.17 -9.94 -9.95
CA GLY A 243 -13.15 -9.83 -8.91
C GLY A 243 -13.74 -9.70 -7.52
N SER A 244 -12.82 -9.57 -6.56
CA SER A 244 -13.20 -9.54 -5.14
C SER A 244 -14.00 -8.30 -4.77
N TYR A 245 -13.82 -7.19 -5.50
CA TYR A 245 -14.60 -5.96 -5.28
C TYR A 245 -16.07 -6.15 -5.67
N ASP A 246 -16.31 -6.83 -6.80
CA ASP A 246 -17.68 -7.06 -7.30
C ASP A 246 -18.47 -8.01 -6.39
N THR A 247 -17.82 -8.97 -5.73
CA THR A 247 -18.43 -9.81 -4.69
C THR A 247 -18.57 -9.08 -3.37
N GLY A 248 -17.58 -8.24 -3.02
CA GLY A 248 -17.54 -7.52 -1.74
C GLY A 248 -18.68 -6.51 -1.58
N ILE A 249 -19.05 -5.78 -2.65
CA ILE A 249 -20.14 -4.80 -2.60
C ILE A 249 -21.48 -5.39 -2.14
N PRO A 250 -22.03 -6.44 -2.80
CA PRO A 250 -23.29 -7.03 -2.34
C PRO A 250 -23.14 -7.75 -0.98
N ILE A 251 -22.00 -8.37 -0.67
CA ILE A 251 -21.74 -8.97 0.64
C ILE A 251 -21.77 -7.90 1.74
N CYS A 252 -21.10 -6.75 1.54
CA CYS A 252 -21.10 -5.65 2.50
C CYS A 252 -22.54 -5.18 2.80
N ARG A 253 -23.34 -4.98 1.76
CA ARG A 253 -24.77 -4.61 1.92
C ARG A 253 -25.57 -5.68 2.65
N LEU A 254 -25.34 -6.94 2.33
CA LEU A 254 -25.99 -8.07 2.98
C LEU A 254 -25.64 -8.13 4.48
N LEU A 255 -24.42 -7.73 4.84
CA LEU A 255 -23.95 -7.62 6.22
C LEU A 255 -24.39 -6.31 6.92
N GLY A 256 -25.16 -5.45 6.24
CA GLY A 256 -25.70 -4.21 6.78
C GLY A 256 -24.78 -2.98 6.64
N GLY A 257 -23.70 -3.08 5.88
CA GLY A 257 -22.77 -1.98 5.62
C GLY A 257 -23.11 -1.17 4.35
N ASP A 258 -22.48 0.00 4.23
CA ASP A 258 -22.50 0.82 3.03
C ASP A 258 -21.14 0.65 2.30
N PRO A 259 -21.08 -0.03 1.15
CA PRO A 259 -19.80 -0.34 0.50
C PRO A 259 -19.11 0.91 -0.03
N PRO A 260 -17.76 0.91 -0.11
CA PRO A 260 -16.99 2.04 -0.61
C PRO A 260 -17.16 2.27 -2.11
N ASP A 261 -16.79 3.48 -2.57
CA ASP A 261 -16.65 3.77 -3.98
C ASP A 261 -15.53 2.92 -4.59
N LYS A 262 -15.87 2.17 -5.63
CA LYS A 262 -14.91 1.32 -6.36
C LYS A 262 -13.95 2.17 -7.18
N ILE A 263 -12.67 2.07 -6.86
CA ILE A 263 -11.57 2.68 -7.60
C ILE A 263 -10.56 1.60 -7.91
N VAL A 264 -10.19 1.49 -9.19
CA VAL A 264 -9.25 0.47 -9.65
C VAL A 264 -7.98 1.13 -10.17
N TYR A 265 -6.84 0.67 -9.67
CA TYR A 265 -5.54 1.14 -10.14
C TYR A 265 -4.79 0.03 -10.89
N GLU A 266 -3.95 0.45 -11.83
CA GLU A 266 -2.97 -0.41 -12.51
C GLU A 266 -1.65 -0.44 -11.72
N TRP A 267 -0.94 -1.55 -11.81
CA TRP A 267 0.26 -1.83 -11.02
C TRP A 267 1.48 -0.96 -11.38
N ILE A 268 2.44 -0.91 -10.47
CA ILE A 268 3.83 -0.52 -10.77
C ILE A 268 4.59 -1.79 -11.18
N GLN A 269 5.32 -1.69 -12.29
CA GLN A 269 6.17 -2.75 -12.81
C GLN A 269 7.61 -2.25 -12.89
N LEU A 270 8.57 -3.13 -12.69
CA LEU A 270 9.97 -2.82 -13.01
C LEU A 270 10.16 -2.89 -14.51
N LYS A 271 10.81 -1.88 -15.08
CA LYS A 271 11.09 -1.82 -16.51
C LYS A 271 11.87 -3.05 -16.96
N GLY A 272 11.30 -3.77 -17.96
CA GLY A 272 11.91 -4.97 -18.53
C GLY A 272 11.80 -6.24 -17.69
N MET A 273 11.22 -6.19 -16.49
CA MET A 273 11.12 -7.34 -15.56
C MET A 273 9.67 -7.72 -15.20
N GLY A 274 8.68 -6.90 -15.59
CA GLY A 274 7.27 -7.16 -15.31
C GLY A 274 6.85 -6.82 -13.88
N PRO A 275 5.72 -7.38 -13.40
CA PRO A 275 5.21 -7.14 -12.06
C PRO A 275 6.16 -7.61 -10.98
N MET A 276 6.32 -6.79 -9.93
CA MET A 276 7.08 -7.18 -8.73
C MET A 276 6.27 -8.15 -7.89
N SER A 277 6.98 -9.05 -7.23
CA SER A 277 6.38 -10.00 -6.29
C SER A 277 7.35 -10.26 -5.13
N SER A 278 6.89 -10.10 -3.91
CA SER A 278 7.65 -10.40 -2.69
C SER A 278 8.18 -11.85 -2.66
N SER A 279 7.51 -12.75 -3.38
CA SER A 279 7.86 -14.16 -3.43
C SER A 279 8.91 -14.55 -4.48
N SER A 280 9.30 -13.63 -5.39
CA SER A 280 10.24 -13.91 -6.49
C SER A 280 11.65 -13.34 -6.26
N GLY A 281 11.87 -12.60 -5.18
CA GLY A 281 13.18 -11.97 -4.88
C GLY A 281 13.58 -10.82 -5.83
N LEU A 282 12.78 -10.53 -6.87
CA LEU A 282 13.00 -9.44 -7.83
C LEU A 282 12.19 -8.23 -7.40
N THR A 283 12.65 -7.54 -6.37
CA THR A 283 11.93 -6.39 -5.80
C THR A 283 12.88 -5.26 -5.49
N VAL A 284 12.40 -4.03 -5.61
CA VAL A 284 13.03 -2.85 -5.01
C VAL A 284 12.18 -2.47 -3.79
N GLY A 285 12.79 -2.53 -2.62
CA GLY A 285 12.13 -2.13 -1.38
C GLY A 285 11.91 -0.61 -1.32
N PRO A 286 10.89 -0.14 -0.58
CA PRO A 286 10.64 1.31 -0.44
C PRO A 286 11.82 2.06 0.17
N MET A 287 12.49 1.50 1.18
CA MET A 287 13.70 2.11 1.76
C MET A 287 14.87 2.13 0.80
N GLU A 288 15.04 1.07 -0.01
CA GLU A 288 16.04 1.04 -1.07
C GLU A 288 15.76 2.14 -2.09
N ALA A 289 14.53 2.26 -2.59
CA ALA A 289 14.14 3.33 -3.49
C ALA A 289 14.41 4.73 -2.89
N LEU A 290 14.11 4.94 -1.62
CA LEU A 290 14.36 6.19 -0.90
C LEU A 290 15.87 6.48 -0.69
N SER A 291 16.71 5.46 -0.68
CA SER A 291 18.16 5.68 -0.64
C SER A 291 18.73 6.24 -1.95
N LEU A 292 17.98 6.12 -3.05
CA LEU A 292 18.37 6.55 -4.40
C LEU A 292 17.61 7.81 -4.85
N VAL A 293 16.34 7.91 -4.48
CA VAL A 293 15.39 8.89 -5.03
C VAL A 293 14.80 9.75 -3.92
N PRO A 294 14.74 11.08 -4.08
CA PRO A 294 14.01 11.94 -3.15
C PRO A 294 12.55 11.51 -3.03
N PRO A 295 11.95 11.57 -1.83
CA PRO A 295 10.60 11.08 -1.58
C PRO A 295 9.52 11.80 -2.41
N GLU A 296 9.68 13.10 -2.66
CA GLU A 296 8.78 13.87 -3.53
C GLU A 296 8.79 13.39 -4.98
N ILE A 297 9.94 12.93 -5.48
CA ILE A 297 10.04 12.35 -6.83
C ILE A 297 9.35 10.98 -6.87
N LEU A 298 9.53 10.15 -5.84
CA LEU A 298 8.87 8.86 -5.73
C LEU A 298 7.33 9.03 -5.67
N ARG A 299 6.84 10.01 -4.90
CA ARG A 299 5.42 10.39 -4.88
C ARG A 299 4.96 10.90 -6.24
N TYR A 300 5.78 11.73 -6.91
CA TYR A 300 5.46 12.30 -8.21
C TYR A 300 5.29 11.25 -9.31
N VAL A 301 6.11 10.19 -9.30
CA VAL A 301 5.95 9.04 -10.21
C VAL A 301 4.51 8.50 -10.17
N ILE A 302 3.92 8.42 -8.98
CA ILE A 302 2.56 7.92 -8.79
C ILE A 302 1.53 9.00 -9.10
N ALA A 303 1.71 10.21 -8.57
CA ALA A 303 0.78 11.32 -8.74
C ALA A 303 0.55 11.72 -10.20
N ARG A 304 1.64 11.83 -11.00
CA ARG A 304 1.56 12.20 -12.42
C ARG A 304 0.86 11.17 -13.30
N SER A 305 0.79 9.94 -12.83
CA SER A 305 0.26 8.82 -13.61
C SER A 305 -1.25 8.72 -13.47
N LYS A 306 -1.94 8.41 -14.58
CA LYS A 306 -3.37 8.10 -14.51
C LYS A 306 -3.57 6.84 -13.68
N ILE A 307 -4.63 6.80 -12.88
CA ILE A 307 -4.90 5.68 -11.99
C ILE A 307 -5.07 4.35 -12.75
N ASN A 308 -5.66 4.39 -13.92
CA ASN A 308 -5.93 3.24 -14.79
C ASN A 308 -4.80 2.94 -15.79
N ARG A 309 -3.57 3.37 -15.52
CA ARG A 309 -2.39 3.07 -16.32
C ARG A 309 -1.31 2.46 -15.45
N HIS A 310 -0.67 1.40 -15.94
CA HIS A 310 0.51 0.86 -15.27
C HIS A 310 1.65 1.88 -15.27
N ILE A 311 2.48 1.81 -14.26
CA ILE A 311 3.67 2.64 -14.09
C ILE A 311 4.89 1.73 -14.31
N GLU A 312 5.71 2.06 -15.30
CA GLU A 312 7.03 1.46 -15.43
C GLU A 312 8.00 2.24 -14.54
N PHE A 313 8.44 1.62 -13.45
CA PHE A 313 9.46 2.19 -12.59
C PHE A 313 10.84 1.81 -13.14
N ASP A 314 11.60 2.83 -13.44
CA ASP A 314 12.96 2.71 -14.00
C ASP A 314 13.88 3.58 -13.16
N THR A 315 14.82 2.95 -12.45
CA THR A 315 15.84 3.62 -11.65
C THR A 315 17.01 4.16 -12.48
N GLY A 316 16.98 3.94 -13.80
CA GLY A 316 17.98 4.44 -14.75
C GLY A 316 17.61 5.79 -15.38
N GLY A 317 17.78 5.92 -16.69
CA GLY A 317 17.59 7.17 -17.42
C GLY A 317 16.18 7.78 -17.34
N ALA A 318 15.13 7.00 -17.09
CA ALA A 318 13.79 7.54 -16.91
C ALA A 318 13.65 8.33 -15.59
N LEU A 319 14.45 8.00 -14.58
CA LEU A 319 14.46 8.76 -13.32
C LEU A 319 14.92 10.19 -13.53
N PHE A 320 15.99 10.42 -14.33
CA PHE A 320 16.41 11.77 -14.69
C PHE A 320 15.28 12.58 -15.33
N ARG A 321 14.64 12.00 -16.36
CA ARG A 321 13.54 12.68 -17.04
C ARG A 321 12.37 13.02 -16.11
N THR A 322 12.07 12.14 -15.15
CA THR A 322 11.00 12.37 -14.18
C THR A 322 11.37 13.47 -13.18
N ALA A 323 12.63 13.46 -12.70
CA ALA A 323 13.13 14.51 -11.82
C ALA A 323 13.17 15.86 -12.53
N ASP A 324 13.73 15.93 -13.75
CA ASP A 324 13.78 17.16 -14.54
C ASP A 324 12.37 17.70 -14.85
N GLU A 325 11.40 16.83 -15.14
CA GLU A 325 10.00 17.23 -15.34
C GLU A 325 9.40 17.83 -14.06
N TYR A 326 9.59 17.16 -12.92
CA TYR A 326 9.13 17.66 -11.63
C TYR A 326 9.72 19.03 -11.32
N GLU A 327 11.05 19.15 -11.39
CA GLU A 327 11.76 20.40 -11.08
C GLU A 327 11.37 21.54 -12.02
N ARG A 328 11.20 21.26 -13.31
CA ARG A 328 10.70 22.24 -14.27
C ARG A 328 9.31 22.75 -13.92
N LEU A 329 8.41 21.87 -13.49
CA LEU A 329 7.05 22.24 -13.08
C LEU A 329 7.02 22.99 -11.74
N VAL A 330 7.95 22.68 -10.84
CA VAL A 330 8.12 23.41 -9.57
C VAL A 330 8.71 24.80 -9.81
N SER A 331 9.71 24.92 -10.67
CA SER A 331 10.36 26.20 -11.00
C SER A 331 9.47 27.11 -11.85
N ASN A 332 8.66 26.53 -12.72
CA ASN A 332 7.72 27.22 -13.59
C ASN A 332 6.31 26.62 -13.40
N PRO A 333 5.60 26.99 -12.31
CA PRO A 333 4.32 26.41 -11.99
C PRO A 333 3.31 26.61 -13.12
N THR A 334 2.59 25.54 -13.44
CA THR A 334 1.52 25.59 -14.43
C THR A 334 0.39 26.49 -13.92
N GLN A 335 0.12 27.56 -14.67
CA GLN A 335 -1.01 28.44 -14.39
C GLN A 335 -2.27 27.87 -15.01
N VAL A 336 -3.39 28.03 -14.31
CA VAL A 336 -4.73 27.71 -14.81
C VAL A 336 -5.40 29.02 -15.21
N ASP A 337 -5.72 29.15 -16.51
CA ASP A 337 -6.26 30.37 -17.11
C ASP A 337 -7.68 30.11 -17.66
N GLU A 338 -8.56 31.07 -17.53
CA GLU A 338 -9.94 31.03 -18.06
C GLU A 338 -10.00 30.94 -19.60
N GLY A 339 -8.94 31.40 -20.31
CA GLY A 339 -8.82 31.31 -21.76
C GLY A 339 -8.45 29.93 -22.29
N MET A 340 -8.18 28.96 -21.43
CA MET A 340 -7.76 27.62 -21.83
C MET A 340 -8.90 26.81 -22.46
N THR A 341 -8.58 26.07 -23.50
CA THR A 341 -9.49 25.02 -23.98
C THR A 341 -9.69 23.94 -22.91
N LYS A 342 -10.82 23.24 -22.96
CA LYS A 342 -11.13 22.14 -21.99
C LYS A 342 -9.95 21.14 -21.85
N ARG A 343 -9.27 20.81 -22.95
CA ARG A 343 -8.12 19.89 -22.95
C ARG A 343 -6.93 20.48 -22.22
N GLN A 344 -6.62 21.75 -22.46
CA GLN A 344 -5.54 22.47 -21.78
C GLN A 344 -5.84 22.62 -20.30
N LEU A 345 -7.07 22.99 -19.95
CA LEU A 345 -7.50 23.12 -18.56
C LEU A 345 -7.35 21.81 -17.78
N VAL A 346 -7.82 20.69 -18.36
CA VAL A 346 -7.67 19.37 -17.73
C VAL A 346 -6.20 19.00 -17.54
N ALA A 347 -5.34 19.26 -18.54
CA ALA A 347 -3.91 18.99 -18.44
C ALA A 347 -3.25 19.85 -17.35
N ALA A 348 -3.51 21.16 -17.33
CA ALA A 348 -3.00 22.08 -16.33
C ALA A 348 -3.41 21.68 -14.91
N GLN A 349 -4.68 21.44 -14.68
CA GLN A 349 -5.20 20.99 -13.38
C GLN A 349 -4.60 19.64 -12.93
N THR A 350 -4.35 18.72 -13.87
CA THR A 350 -3.70 17.46 -13.57
C THR A 350 -2.26 17.65 -13.12
N GLN A 351 -1.51 18.53 -13.78
CA GLN A 351 -0.13 18.85 -13.39
C GLN A 351 -0.06 19.56 -12.03
N VAL A 352 -0.91 20.55 -11.80
CA VAL A 352 -1.01 21.25 -10.50
C VAL A 352 -1.31 20.25 -9.38
N GLY A 353 -2.30 19.38 -9.58
CA GLY A 353 -2.65 18.33 -8.61
C GLY A 353 -1.51 17.35 -8.37
N ALA A 354 -0.78 16.95 -9.43
CA ALA A 354 0.35 16.04 -9.31
C ALA A 354 1.50 16.65 -8.47
N ILE A 355 1.84 17.91 -8.68
CA ILE A 355 2.88 18.61 -7.88
C ILE A 355 2.42 18.77 -6.43
N ARG A 356 1.17 19.20 -6.19
CA ARG A 356 0.62 19.37 -4.86
C ARG A 356 0.63 18.05 -4.05
N LEU A 357 0.19 16.96 -4.66
CA LEU A 357 0.12 15.64 -4.01
C LEU A 357 1.47 14.92 -3.92
N SER A 358 2.51 15.45 -4.58
CA SER A 358 3.88 14.94 -4.46
C SER A 358 4.61 15.47 -3.22
N GLN A 359 4.10 16.49 -2.56
CA GLN A 359 4.77 17.04 -1.38
C GLN A 359 4.75 16.04 -0.23
N VAL A 360 5.89 15.89 0.44
CA VAL A 360 6.00 15.06 1.66
C VAL A 360 5.16 15.69 2.75
N GLU A 361 5.37 16.99 3.00
CA GLU A 361 4.57 17.79 3.92
C GLU A 361 3.45 18.50 3.13
N PRO A 362 2.17 18.24 3.42
CA PRO A 362 1.06 18.93 2.78
C PRO A 362 1.15 20.44 2.93
N GLY A 363 1.01 21.18 1.83
CA GLY A 363 1.04 22.64 1.83
C GLY A 363 2.44 23.27 1.89
N SER A 364 3.52 22.47 1.91
CA SER A 364 4.89 22.99 1.82
C SER A 364 5.17 23.60 0.44
N ASP A 365 6.15 24.52 0.39
CA ASP A 365 6.64 25.04 -0.91
C ASP A 365 7.48 23.94 -1.61
N PRO A 366 7.05 23.43 -2.77
CA PRO A 366 7.79 22.40 -3.47
C PRO A 366 9.21 22.82 -3.87
N ARG A 367 9.53 24.12 -3.92
CA ARG A 367 10.87 24.62 -4.22
C ARG A 367 11.88 24.31 -3.11
N GLU A 368 11.44 24.22 -1.86
CA GLU A 368 12.29 23.90 -0.72
C GLU A 368 12.87 22.47 -0.84
N SER A 369 12.11 21.54 -1.39
CA SER A 369 12.56 20.16 -1.59
C SER A 369 13.69 20.04 -2.63
N ILE A 370 13.75 20.96 -3.60
CA ILE A 370 14.79 20.98 -4.65
C ILE A 370 16.11 21.59 -4.12
N GLY A 371 16.04 22.48 -3.12
CA GLY A 371 17.21 23.14 -2.55
C GLY A 371 17.96 24.06 -3.51
N GLY A 372 17.29 24.55 -4.57
CA GLY A 372 17.86 25.50 -5.53
C GLY A 372 18.82 24.91 -6.57
N VAL A 373 19.08 23.61 -6.54
CA VAL A 373 20.02 22.91 -7.46
C VAL A 373 19.30 21.80 -8.19
N SER A 374 19.33 21.81 -9.53
CA SER A 374 18.65 20.77 -10.32
C SER A 374 19.28 19.38 -10.11
N PHE A 375 18.43 18.34 -10.28
CA PHE A 375 18.84 16.95 -10.16
C PHE A 375 19.99 16.60 -11.11
N SER A 376 19.91 17.03 -12.37
CA SER A 376 20.95 16.82 -13.37
C SER A 376 22.26 17.54 -13.03
N HIS A 377 22.21 18.79 -12.52
CA HIS A 377 23.41 19.51 -12.10
C HIS A 377 24.07 18.87 -10.88
N LEU A 378 23.27 18.48 -9.89
CA LEU A 378 23.78 17.79 -8.71
C LEU A 378 24.43 16.43 -9.07
N SER A 379 23.83 15.69 -10.02
CA SER A 379 24.40 14.44 -10.54
C SER A 379 25.75 14.64 -11.21
N MET A 380 25.89 15.70 -12.02
CA MET A 380 27.15 16.03 -12.66
C MET A 380 28.22 16.36 -11.61
N LEU A 381 27.91 17.23 -10.64
CA LEU A 381 28.88 17.61 -9.60
C LEU A 381 29.28 16.41 -8.74
N ALA A 382 28.33 15.57 -8.36
CA ALA A 382 28.57 14.38 -7.55
C ALA A 382 29.50 13.36 -8.26
N GLN A 383 29.55 13.33 -9.58
CA GLN A 383 30.47 12.49 -10.35
C GLN A 383 31.86 13.10 -10.47
N ILE A 384 31.98 14.42 -10.63
CA ILE A 384 33.25 15.12 -10.90
C ILE A 384 33.99 15.42 -9.60
N LYS A 385 33.26 15.68 -8.50
CA LYS A 385 33.84 16.08 -7.22
C LYS A 385 33.92 14.88 -6.28
N SER A 386 35.10 14.71 -5.66
CA SER A 386 35.36 13.57 -4.78
C SER A 386 34.81 13.73 -3.37
N SER A 387 34.67 14.98 -2.90
CA SER A 387 34.09 15.27 -1.56
C SER A 387 32.81 16.11 -1.67
N ASP A 388 32.02 16.12 -0.60
CA ASP A 388 30.81 16.93 -0.51
C ASP A 388 31.18 18.42 -0.37
N GLU A 389 32.27 18.71 0.33
CA GLU A 389 32.83 20.06 0.50
C GLU A 389 33.16 20.69 -0.87
N ASP A 390 33.79 19.92 -1.78
CA ASP A 390 34.09 20.38 -3.14
C ASP A 390 32.81 20.66 -3.95
N VAL A 391 31.74 19.90 -3.70
CA VAL A 391 30.42 20.15 -4.32
C VAL A 391 29.87 21.48 -3.81
N TRP A 392 29.88 21.69 -2.49
CA TRP A 392 29.36 22.93 -1.87
C TRP A 392 30.18 24.16 -2.30
N GLU A 393 31.51 24.05 -2.35
CA GLU A 393 32.35 25.13 -2.86
C GLU A 393 32.02 25.46 -4.31
N SER A 394 31.80 24.44 -5.15
CA SER A 394 31.45 24.64 -6.56
C SER A 394 30.09 25.33 -6.72
N LEU A 395 29.08 24.93 -5.93
CA LEU A 395 27.76 25.54 -5.94
C LEU A 395 27.76 26.98 -5.42
N ASN A 396 28.56 27.28 -4.39
CA ASN A 396 28.76 28.65 -3.88
C ASN A 396 29.43 29.53 -4.95
N ARG A 397 30.49 29.04 -5.58
CA ARG A 397 31.21 29.78 -6.62
C ARG A 397 30.36 30.08 -7.86
N SER A 398 29.44 29.17 -8.20
CA SER A 398 28.48 29.36 -9.31
C SER A 398 27.24 30.13 -8.93
N GLY A 399 27.09 30.51 -7.66
CA GLY A 399 25.93 31.28 -7.14
C GLY A 399 24.65 30.48 -7.00
N HIS A 400 24.71 29.15 -7.05
CA HIS A 400 23.52 28.30 -6.82
C HIS A 400 23.14 28.22 -5.35
N ILE A 401 24.11 28.34 -4.45
CA ILE A 401 23.89 28.49 -3.01
C ILE A 401 24.69 29.66 -2.47
N GLN A 402 24.32 30.15 -1.29
CA GLN A 402 25.06 31.18 -0.59
C GLN A 402 25.34 30.71 0.85
N GLY A 403 26.58 30.36 1.13
CA GLY A 403 27.00 29.81 2.42
C GLY A 403 26.76 28.31 2.54
N GLU A 404 26.26 27.87 3.70
CA GLU A 404 26.03 26.46 3.97
C GLU A 404 24.87 25.91 3.15
N PRO A 405 24.96 24.64 2.68
CA PRO A 405 23.88 24.00 1.94
C PRO A 405 22.66 23.79 2.83
N SER A 406 21.45 23.84 2.26
CA SER A 406 20.24 23.46 2.99
C SER A 406 20.25 21.96 3.33
N ASN A 407 19.58 21.57 4.41
CA ASN A 407 19.44 20.16 4.78
C ASN A 407 18.86 19.30 3.66
N SER A 408 17.87 19.82 2.91
CA SER A 408 17.31 19.16 1.73
C SER A 408 18.39 18.85 0.68
N LEU A 409 19.30 19.80 0.43
CA LEU A 409 20.36 19.63 -0.56
C LEU A 409 21.42 18.61 -0.10
N VAL A 410 21.76 18.60 1.19
CA VAL A 410 22.67 17.61 1.79
C VAL A 410 22.13 16.20 1.63
N VAL A 411 20.85 16.00 1.98
CA VAL A 411 20.19 14.70 1.84
C VAL A 411 20.10 14.28 0.36
N ARG A 412 19.81 15.22 -0.54
CA ARG A 412 19.75 14.93 -1.98
C ARG A 412 21.12 14.52 -2.55
N LEU A 413 22.20 15.16 -2.11
CA LEU A 413 23.56 14.79 -2.53
C LEU A 413 23.92 13.38 -2.05
N ALA A 414 23.62 13.05 -0.80
CA ALA A 414 23.88 11.71 -0.27
C ALA A 414 23.14 10.62 -1.06
N ARG A 415 21.85 10.82 -1.37
CA ARG A 415 21.08 9.90 -2.25
C ARG A 415 21.68 9.84 -3.66
N MET A 416 22.08 10.95 -4.21
CA MET A 416 22.72 11.01 -5.54
C MET A 416 24.01 10.18 -5.57
N ARG A 417 24.86 10.28 -4.56
CA ARG A 417 26.08 9.48 -4.46
C ARG A 417 25.77 7.98 -4.31
N ASN A 418 24.78 7.61 -3.52
CA ASN A 418 24.33 6.24 -3.42
C ASN A 418 23.87 5.69 -4.78
N TRP A 419 23.11 6.48 -5.53
CA TRP A 419 22.64 6.08 -6.85
C TRP A 419 23.79 5.94 -7.86
N ILE A 420 24.72 6.91 -7.91
CA ILE A 420 25.90 6.87 -8.79
C ILE A 420 26.79 5.67 -8.49
N GLY A 421 26.95 5.33 -7.21
CA GLY A 421 27.72 4.16 -6.75
C GLY A 421 27.03 2.83 -6.93
N GLY A 422 25.71 2.83 -7.16
CA GLY A 422 24.88 1.64 -7.27
C GLY A 422 24.79 1.04 -8.68
N ALA A 423 24.21 -0.15 -8.74
CA ALA A 423 24.03 -0.90 -10.00
C ALA A 423 22.98 -0.27 -10.94
N HIS A 424 22.13 0.61 -10.42
CA HIS A 424 21.00 1.22 -11.14
C HIS A 424 21.35 2.54 -11.86
N PHE A 425 22.56 3.06 -11.67
CA PHE A 425 22.94 4.30 -12.33
C PHE A 425 23.16 4.07 -13.84
N PRO A 426 22.49 4.84 -14.73
CA PRO A 426 22.57 4.61 -16.17
C PRO A 426 23.97 4.87 -16.71
N ILE A 427 24.49 3.92 -17.49
CA ILE A 427 25.86 4.00 -18.05
C ILE A 427 26.01 5.24 -18.93
N GLU A 428 24.96 5.60 -19.67
CA GLU A 428 24.92 6.77 -20.54
C GLU A 428 24.97 8.11 -19.79
N ALA A 429 24.72 8.11 -18.48
CA ALA A 429 24.80 9.29 -17.62
C ALA A 429 26.13 9.38 -16.85
N LYS A 430 27.00 8.39 -16.98
CA LYS A 430 28.35 8.43 -16.38
C LYS A 430 29.26 9.43 -17.14
N ILE A 431 29.98 10.24 -16.34
CA ILE A 431 30.94 11.23 -16.81
C ILE A 431 32.37 10.65 -16.71
#